data_5d25925d72ed91edad7886b6ed1afc82
#
_entry.id   5d25925d72ed91edad7886b6ed1afc82
#
_cell.length_a   1.000
_cell.length_b   1.000
_cell.length_c   1.000
_cell.angle_alpha   90.00
_cell.angle_beta   90.00
_cell.angle_gamma   90.00
#
_symmetry.space_group_name_H-M   'P 1'
#
loop_
_entity.id
_entity.type
_entity.pdbx_description
1 polymer ?
#
loop_
_entity_poly.entity_id
_entity_poly.type
_entity_poly.pdbx_seq_one_letter_code
_entity_poly.pdbx_strand_id
1 'polypeptide(L)'
;MKYKDLTHITNFIKEQTARIEVISVNKYFNSIFAGKKCKVQAVNNVSFQINRGDKFGIIGTSGCGKTTLARIVLGLIKPDSGIVNKYGKIGFVAQDPYASLSPNMTVREIVREPLRFLSKINKSKEIELVDNALNAVHLNPLKYADRLPSKLSGGERQRVSIARAIVIRPDFLVMDEPTSMLDEAVKKEIFDVIRVIVEKEQCSLLMITHDIAMSANMCDKLLVMENGCIVEAGDKEQVFNNQQHPFTKKLILAATDIEGYWEKIGITKAETKE
;
A
#
# COMPACT_ATOMS: atom_id res chain seq x y z
N MET A 1 31.11 3.84 33.04
CA MET A 1 29.67 3.98 32.72
C MET A 1 29.43 3.15 31.45
N LYS A 2 28.63 2.12 31.51
CA LYS A 2 28.73 0.93 30.63
C LYS A 2 27.84 1.07 29.40
N TYR A 3 28.34 0.66 28.23
CA TYR A 3 27.74 0.58 26.90
C TYR A 3 26.32 -0.06 26.79
N LYS A 4 25.68 -0.45 27.89
CA LYS A 4 24.29 -0.98 27.92
C LYS A 4 23.21 0.07 27.69
N ASP A 5 23.48 1.36 27.95
CA ASP A 5 22.46 2.40 27.83
C ASP A 5 22.24 2.88 26.39
N LEU A 6 23.23 2.69 25.50
CA LEU A 6 23.10 3.15 24.10
C LEU A 6 22.15 2.26 23.30
N THR A 7 22.06 0.97 23.61
CA THR A 7 21.18 0.03 22.91
C THR A 7 19.70 0.35 23.20
N HIS A 8 19.35 0.76 24.42
CA HIS A 8 18.00 1.19 24.77
C HIS A 8 17.65 2.52 24.09
N ILE A 9 18.57 3.48 24.05
CA ILE A 9 18.36 4.77 23.37
C ILE A 9 18.23 4.53 21.86
N THR A 10 19.07 3.70 21.25
CA THR A 10 18.99 3.37 19.82
C THR A 10 17.71 2.62 19.47
N ASN A 11 17.25 1.71 20.32
CA ASN A 11 15.96 1.03 20.14
C ASN A 11 14.79 1.99 20.33
N PHE A 12 14.84 2.88 21.34
CA PHE A 12 13.82 3.90 21.57
C PHE A 12 13.71 4.89 20.41
N ILE A 13 14.83 5.32 19.83
CA ILE A 13 14.86 6.19 18.63
C ILE A 13 14.35 5.42 17.39
N LYS A 14 14.72 4.15 17.21
CA LYS A 14 14.18 3.27 16.16
C LYS A 14 12.67 3.10 16.26
N GLU A 15 12.15 2.82 17.46
CA GLU A 15 10.70 2.69 17.71
C GLU A 15 9.93 3.98 17.39
N GLN A 16 10.55 5.16 17.58
CA GLN A 16 9.92 6.44 17.23
C GLN A 16 9.92 6.76 15.73
N THR A 17 10.86 6.20 14.96
CA THR A 17 10.97 6.46 13.52
C THR A 17 10.38 5.35 12.65
N ALA A 18 10.56 4.08 13.03
CA ALA A 18 10.03 2.95 12.30
C ALA A 18 8.49 2.87 12.42
N ARG A 19 7.83 2.55 11.30
CA ARG A 19 6.40 2.19 11.25
C ARG A 19 6.22 0.71 11.02
N ILE A 20 7.09 0.13 10.17
CA ILE A 20 7.11 -1.31 9.86
C ILE A 20 8.56 -1.76 9.80
N GLU A 21 8.84 -2.89 10.42
CA GLU A 21 10.08 -3.64 10.25
C GLU A 21 9.76 -5.07 9.84
N VAL A 22 10.32 -5.50 8.75
CA VAL A 22 10.23 -6.87 8.22
C VAL A 22 11.63 -7.46 8.25
N ILE A 23 11.81 -8.59 8.97
CA ILE A 23 13.12 -9.17 9.23
C ILE A 23 13.09 -10.64 8.84
N SER A 24 13.84 -11.00 7.78
CA SER A 24 14.07 -12.37 7.28
C SER A 24 12.78 -13.20 7.14
N VAL A 25 11.72 -12.57 6.62
CA VAL A 25 10.40 -13.17 6.51
C VAL A 25 10.36 -14.19 5.39
N ASN A 26 9.81 -15.37 5.72
CA ASN A 26 9.55 -16.45 4.77
C ASN A 26 8.08 -16.88 4.84
N LYS A 27 7.52 -17.24 3.67
CA LYS A 27 6.16 -17.78 3.57
C LYS A 27 6.05 -18.84 2.49
N TYR A 28 5.48 -19.98 2.86
CA TYR A 28 5.22 -21.11 1.98
C TYR A 28 3.73 -21.40 1.92
N PHE A 29 3.28 -21.84 0.76
CA PHE A 29 1.93 -22.41 0.58
C PHE A 29 2.02 -23.81 0.01
N ASN A 30 1.14 -24.70 0.47
CA ASN A 30 0.95 -25.99 -0.15
C ASN A 30 0.09 -25.80 -1.41
N SER A 31 0.56 -26.31 -2.52
CA SER A 31 -0.15 -26.33 -3.80
C SER A 31 -0.21 -27.75 -4.36
N ILE A 32 -1.13 -27.97 -5.28
CA ILE A 32 -1.21 -29.22 -6.04
C ILE A 32 -0.95 -28.87 -7.50
N PHE A 33 0.15 -29.38 -8.06
CA PHE A 33 0.49 -29.20 -9.47
C PHE A 33 0.59 -30.56 -10.14
N ALA A 34 -0.13 -30.77 -11.24
CA ALA A 34 -0.22 -32.04 -11.96
C ALA A 34 -0.52 -33.25 -11.04
N GLY A 35 -1.43 -33.08 -10.05
CA GLY A 35 -1.78 -34.13 -9.10
C GLY A 35 -0.76 -34.40 -7.99
N LYS A 36 0.39 -33.70 -7.98
CA LYS A 36 1.42 -33.83 -6.95
C LYS A 36 1.37 -32.65 -5.99
N LYS A 37 1.47 -32.94 -4.69
CA LYS A 37 1.65 -31.90 -3.66
C LYS A 37 3.01 -31.22 -3.86
N CYS A 38 3.03 -29.92 -4.02
CA CYS A 38 4.24 -29.11 -4.07
C CYS A 38 4.14 -27.98 -3.06
N LYS A 39 5.30 -27.47 -2.63
CA LYS A 39 5.42 -26.34 -1.71
C LYS A 39 5.92 -25.13 -2.51
N VAL A 40 5.12 -24.08 -2.56
CA VAL A 40 5.47 -22.83 -3.25
C VAL A 40 5.94 -21.82 -2.21
N GLN A 41 7.14 -21.29 -2.36
CA GLN A 41 7.69 -20.22 -1.52
C GLN A 41 7.23 -18.87 -2.09
N ALA A 42 6.23 -18.27 -1.47
CA ALA A 42 5.66 -17.00 -1.91
C ALA A 42 6.45 -15.78 -1.39
N VAL A 43 7.14 -15.91 -0.26
CA VAL A 43 8.06 -14.89 0.29
C VAL A 43 9.31 -15.59 0.76
N ASN A 44 10.48 -15.11 0.33
CA ASN A 44 11.76 -15.74 0.56
C ASN A 44 12.76 -14.75 1.14
N ASN A 45 13.06 -14.88 2.43
CA ASN A 45 14.04 -14.11 3.19
C ASN A 45 13.94 -12.59 2.97
N VAL A 46 12.72 -12.06 3.03
CA VAL A 46 12.48 -10.63 2.79
C VAL A 46 12.75 -9.82 4.05
N SER A 47 13.54 -8.75 3.89
CA SER A 47 13.83 -7.78 4.96
C SER A 47 13.79 -6.36 4.42
N PHE A 48 13.05 -5.47 5.10
CA PHE A 48 13.04 -4.03 4.84
C PHE A 48 12.45 -3.28 6.03
N GLN A 49 12.66 -1.97 6.06
CA GLN A 49 12.11 -1.08 7.07
C GLN A 49 11.45 0.13 6.42
N ILE A 50 10.29 0.53 6.92
CA ILE A 50 9.58 1.74 6.52
C ILE A 50 9.52 2.66 7.73
N ASN A 51 10.07 3.87 7.59
CA ASN A 51 10.04 4.88 8.64
C ASN A 51 8.84 5.82 8.48
N ARG A 52 8.65 6.69 9.48
CA ARG A 52 7.61 7.72 9.43
C ARG A 52 7.81 8.63 8.22
N GLY A 53 6.74 8.80 7.42
CA GLY A 53 6.72 9.63 6.23
C GLY A 53 7.30 8.97 4.97
N ASP A 54 7.93 7.79 5.07
CA ASP A 54 8.40 7.07 3.89
C ASP A 54 7.24 6.61 3.01
N LYS A 55 7.40 6.72 1.70
CA LYS A 55 6.46 6.23 0.69
C LYS A 55 7.16 5.15 -0.15
N PHE A 56 6.85 3.90 0.12
CA PHE A 56 7.41 2.74 -0.55
C PHE A 56 6.45 2.15 -1.60
N GLY A 57 6.99 1.85 -2.78
CA GLY A 57 6.34 1.04 -3.79
C GLY A 57 6.92 -0.36 -3.84
N ILE A 58 6.09 -1.40 -3.87
CA ILE A 58 6.51 -2.77 -4.22
C ILE A 58 6.05 -3.04 -5.64
N ILE A 59 7.01 -3.22 -6.55
CA ILE A 59 6.77 -3.52 -7.96
C ILE A 59 7.29 -4.91 -8.33
N GLY A 60 6.74 -5.51 -9.38
CA GLY A 60 7.12 -6.83 -9.87
C GLY A 60 5.99 -7.50 -10.64
N THR A 61 6.28 -8.62 -11.28
CA THR A 61 5.28 -9.36 -12.08
C THR A 61 4.14 -9.94 -11.22
N SER A 62 3.01 -10.25 -11.84
CA SER A 62 1.92 -10.94 -11.17
C SER A 62 2.40 -12.28 -10.59
N GLY A 63 1.93 -12.62 -9.38
CA GLY A 63 2.29 -13.86 -8.71
C GLY A 63 3.67 -13.88 -8.03
N CYS A 64 4.50 -12.82 -8.11
CA CYS A 64 5.82 -12.80 -7.48
C CYS A 64 5.81 -12.69 -5.93
N GLY A 65 4.64 -12.57 -5.28
CA GLY A 65 4.50 -12.58 -3.82
C GLY A 65 4.13 -11.25 -3.16
N LYS A 66 3.94 -10.16 -3.90
CA LYS A 66 3.65 -8.80 -3.38
C LYS A 66 2.44 -8.75 -2.43
N THR A 67 1.29 -9.25 -2.89
CA THR A 67 0.05 -9.31 -2.07
C THR A 67 0.23 -10.19 -0.84
N THR A 68 1.01 -11.30 -0.94
CA THR A 68 1.33 -12.15 0.21
C THR A 68 2.16 -11.37 1.24
N LEU A 69 3.18 -10.64 0.79
CA LEU A 69 4.00 -9.80 1.64
C LEU A 69 3.19 -8.71 2.32
N ALA A 70 2.30 -8.01 1.58
CA ALA A 70 1.39 -7.03 2.15
C ALA A 70 0.47 -7.63 3.23
N ARG A 71 -0.12 -8.80 2.98
CA ARG A 71 -0.96 -9.49 3.96
C ARG A 71 -0.18 -9.93 5.20
N ILE A 72 1.09 -10.28 5.08
CA ILE A 72 1.97 -10.57 6.22
C ILE A 72 2.25 -9.27 7.00
N VAL A 73 2.58 -8.18 6.32
CA VAL A 73 2.77 -6.85 6.94
C VAL A 73 1.52 -6.42 7.70
N LEU A 74 0.33 -6.63 7.13
CA LEU A 74 -0.95 -6.35 7.80
C LEU A 74 -1.23 -7.29 9.00
N GLY A 75 -0.57 -8.47 9.06
CA GLY A 75 -0.86 -9.51 10.04
C GLY A 75 -2.06 -10.38 9.69
N LEU A 76 -2.55 -10.30 8.45
CA LEU A 76 -3.63 -11.14 7.93
C LEU A 76 -3.15 -12.56 7.63
N ILE A 77 -1.85 -12.73 7.37
CA ILE A 77 -1.18 -14.01 7.17
C ILE A 77 0.03 -14.07 8.10
N LYS A 78 0.15 -15.15 8.86
CA LYS A 78 1.34 -15.39 9.70
C LYS A 78 2.51 -15.86 8.82
N PRO A 79 3.71 -15.29 8.94
CA PRO A 79 4.90 -15.83 8.30
C PRO A 79 5.27 -17.21 8.86
N ASP A 80 5.96 -18.02 8.09
CA ASP A 80 6.46 -19.32 8.57
C ASP A 80 7.78 -19.16 9.33
N SER A 81 8.55 -18.11 9.02
CA SER A 81 9.71 -17.65 9.80
C SER A 81 9.96 -16.16 9.58
N GLY A 82 10.78 -15.57 10.44
CA GLY A 82 11.06 -14.14 10.45
C GLY A 82 10.12 -13.37 11.38
N ILE A 83 10.28 -12.06 11.44
CA ILE A 83 9.57 -11.17 12.36
C ILE A 83 9.00 -9.98 11.57
N VAL A 84 7.80 -9.54 11.96
CA VAL A 84 7.21 -8.28 11.51
C VAL A 84 6.81 -7.46 12.72
N ASN A 85 7.47 -6.33 12.92
CA ASN A 85 7.13 -5.34 13.93
C ASN A 85 6.30 -4.23 13.29
N LYS A 86 5.25 -3.80 13.99
CA LYS A 86 4.31 -2.77 13.52
C LYS A 86 4.11 -1.73 14.61
N TYR A 87 4.19 -0.45 14.24
CA TYR A 87 4.10 0.67 15.18
C TYR A 87 3.04 1.66 14.70
N GLY A 88 2.02 1.88 15.53
CA GLY A 88 0.91 2.78 15.24
C GLY A 88 -0.29 2.10 14.56
N LYS A 89 -1.21 2.92 14.10
CA LYS A 89 -2.45 2.50 13.44
C LYS A 89 -2.20 2.25 11.96
N ILE A 90 -2.73 1.15 11.44
CA ILE A 90 -2.57 0.77 10.03
C ILE A 90 -3.93 0.85 9.35
N GLY A 91 -3.98 1.60 8.24
CA GLY A 91 -5.08 1.58 7.28
C GLY A 91 -4.78 0.60 6.13
N PHE A 92 -5.82 -0.02 5.58
CA PHE A 92 -5.68 -0.94 4.46
C PHE A 92 -6.71 -0.69 3.37
N VAL A 93 -6.23 -0.57 2.13
CA VAL A 93 -7.04 -0.53 0.91
C VAL A 93 -6.76 -1.78 0.11
N ALA A 94 -7.77 -2.63 -0.05
CA ALA A 94 -7.68 -3.89 -0.79
C ALA A 94 -7.80 -3.67 -2.30
N GLN A 95 -7.31 -4.65 -3.07
CA GLN A 95 -7.35 -4.66 -4.53
C GLN A 95 -8.78 -4.63 -5.09
N ASP A 96 -9.68 -5.43 -4.50
CA ASP A 96 -11.06 -5.53 -4.96
C ASP A 96 -12.01 -4.81 -4.00
N PRO A 97 -12.54 -3.63 -4.39
CA PRO A 97 -13.51 -2.91 -3.58
C PRO A 97 -14.88 -3.62 -3.53
N TYR A 98 -15.20 -4.48 -4.51
CA TYR A 98 -16.46 -5.25 -4.49
C TYR A 98 -16.44 -6.33 -3.42
N ALA A 99 -15.33 -7.05 -3.29
CA ALA A 99 -15.18 -8.09 -2.28
C ALA A 99 -14.91 -7.51 -0.87
N SER A 100 -14.34 -6.30 -0.80
CA SER A 100 -13.93 -5.71 0.49
C SER A 100 -15.03 -4.93 1.22
N LEU A 101 -16.10 -4.52 0.53
CA LEU A 101 -17.21 -3.77 1.12
C LEU A 101 -18.39 -4.70 1.37
N SER A 102 -18.91 -4.71 2.59
CA SER A 102 -20.10 -5.49 2.94
C SER A 102 -21.33 -5.01 2.14
N PRO A 103 -21.98 -5.87 1.35
CA PRO A 103 -23.10 -5.46 0.49
C PRO A 103 -24.35 -4.99 1.26
N ASN A 104 -24.46 -5.40 2.53
CA ASN A 104 -25.63 -5.14 3.38
C ASN A 104 -25.43 -3.94 4.35
N MET A 105 -24.26 -3.29 4.30
CA MET A 105 -23.94 -2.14 5.13
C MET A 105 -24.00 -0.86 4.28
N THR A 106 -24.52 0.21 4.87
CA THR A 106 -24.44 1.54 4.27
C THR A 106 -22.99 2.05 4.22
N VAL A 107 -22.71 3.02 3.35
CA VAL A 107 -21.39 3.67 3.26
C VAL A 107 -20.95 4.18 4.63
N ARG A 108 -21.83 4.80 5.40
CA ARG A 108 -21.58 5.28 6.77
C ARG A 108 -21.15 4.13 7.69
N GLU A 109 -21.84 3.01 7.64
CA GLU A 109 -21.54 1.85 8.47
C GLU A 109 -20.19 1.21 8.10
N ILE A 110 -19.90 1.13 6.80
CA ILE A 110 -18.61 0.62 6.30
C ILE A 110 -17.45 1.51 6.74
N VAL A 111 -17.55 2.83 6.53
CA VAL A 111 -16.48 3.77 6.89
C VAL A 111 -16.29 3.83 8.42
N ARG A 112 -17.36 3.72 9.19
CA ARG A 112 -17.34 3.70 10.65
C ARG A 112 -16.71 2.43 11.25
N GLU A 113 -16.74 1.31 10.53
CA GLU A 113 -16.36 0.00 11.07
C GLU A 113 -15.01 -0.02 11.81
N PRO A 114 -13.91 0.57 11.29
CA PRO A 114 -12.62 0.57 11.99
C PRO A 114 -12.63 1.36 13.30
N LEU A 115 -13.52 2.31 13.49
CA LEU A 115 -13.61 3.10 14.73
C LEU A 115 -14.05 2.28 15.92
N ARG A 116 -14.71 1.11 15.70
CA ARG A 116 -15.13 0.19 16.77
C ARG A 116 -13.96 -0.42 17.55
N PHE A 117 -12.78 -0.46 16.95
CA PHE A 117 -11.56 -1.00 17.57
C PHE A 117 -10.73 0.07 18.30
N LEU A 118 -11.14 1.33 18.23
CA LEU A 118 -10.51 2.41 18.99
C LEU A 118 -11.18 2.53 20.38
N SER A 119 -10.47 3.17 21.31
CA SER A 119 -11.02 3.51 22.62
C SER A 119 -12.31 4.32 22.48
N LYS A 120 -13.19 4.26 23.49
CA LYS A 120 -14.54 4.85 23.49
C LYS A 120 -14.61 6.22 22.80
N ILE A 121 -15.22 6.25 21.60
CA ILE A 121 -15.52 7.47 20.85
C ILE A 121 -17.03 7.75 21.07
N ASN A 122 -17.41 8.97 21.41
CA ASN A 122 -18.80 9.34 21.49
C ASN A 122 -19.42 9.41 20.08
N LYS A 123 -20.74 9.25 19.99
CA LYS A 123 -21.48 9.19 18.72
C LYS A 123 -21.32 10.46 17.85
N SER A 124 -21.24 11.63 18.47
CA SER A 124 -21.02 12.88 17.72
C SER A 124 -19.65 12.92 17.06
N LYS A 125 -18.60 12.51 17.77
CA LYS A 125 -17.23 12.44 17.21
C LYS A 125 -17.10 11.36 16.16
N GLU A 126 -17.80 10.24 16.32
CA GLU A 126 -17.85 9.17 15.30
C GLU A 126 -18.43 9.69 13.99
N ILE A 127 -19.57 10.41 14.02
CA ILE A 127 -20.19 11.01 12.84
C ILE A 127 -19.22 12.01 12.18
N GLU A 128 -18.63 12.90 12.97
CA GLU A 128 -17.64 13.88 12.47
C GLU A 128 -16.47 13.21 11.74
N LEU A 129 -15.89 12.12 12.31
CA LEU A 129 -14.78 11.40 11.71
C LEU A 129 -15.19 10.74 10.39
N VAL A 130 -16.37 10.12 10.33
CA VAL A 130 -16.89 9.49 9.12
C VAL A 130 -17.13 10.53 8.03
N ASP A 131 -17.79 11.65 8.38
CA ASP A 131 -18.09 12.70 7.41
C ASP A 131 -16.81 13.37 6.89
N ASN A 132 -15.80 13.57 7.75
CA ASN A 132 -14.48 14.07 7.34
C ASN A 132 -13.77 13.09 6.40
N ALA A 133 -13.82 11.78 6.67
CA ALA A 133 -13.21 10.76 5.82
C ALA A 133 -13.90 10.69 4.44
N LEU A 134 -15.25 10.79 4.39
CA LEU A 134 -16.00 10.83 3.14
C LEU A 134 -15.67 12.10 2.33
N ASN A 135 -15.63 13.25 2.97
CA ASN A 135 -15.26 14.50 2.31
C ASN A 135 -13.84 14.47 1.75
N ALA A 136 -12.88 13.85 2.48
CA ALA A 136 -11.48 13.71 2.04
C ALA A 136 -11.35 12.90 0.73
N VAL A 137 -12.29 12.01 0.45
CA VAL A 137 -12.35 11.23 -0.80
C VAL A 137 -13.35 11.80 -1.81
N HIS A 138 -13.80 13.03 -1.64
CA HIS A 138 -14.76 13.73 -2.50
C HIS A 138 -16.14 13.04 -2.59
N LEU A 139 -16.57 12.37 -1.53
CA LEU A 139 -17.92 11.84 -1.39
C LEU A 139 -18.72 12.69 -0.38
N ASN A 140 -19.68 13.47 -0.87
CA ASN A 140 -20.54 14.28 0.02
C ASN A 140 -21.35 13.38 0.96
N PRO A 141 -21.20 13.48 2.30
CA PRO A 141 -21.88 12.61 3.26
C PRO A 141 -23.41 12.65 3.13
N LEU A 142 -24.00 13.84 2.87
CA LEU A 142 -25.44 13.99 2.71
C LEU A 142 -26.00 13.20 1.51
N LYS A 143 -25.17 12.95 0.51
CA LYS A 143 -25.58 12.23 -0.71
C LYS A 143 -25.27 10.74 -0.64
N TYR A 144 -24.16 10.38 0.02
CA TYR A 144 -23.59 9.02 -0.11
C TYR A 144 -23.69 8.18 1.16
N ALA A 145 -23.73 8.79 2.36
CA ALA A 145 -23.59 8.05 3.61
C ALA A 145 -24.60 6.92 3.81
N ASP A 146 -25.83 7.10 3.36
CA ASP A 146 -26.92 6.13 3.56
C ASP A 146 -27.12 5.19 2.35
N ARG A 147 -26.24 5.28 1.31
CA ARG A 147 -26.30 4.38 0.17
C ARG A 147 -25.66 3.03 0.50
N LEU A 148 -26.17 1.98 -0.15
CA LEU A 148 -25.54 0.67 -0.17
C LEU A 148 -24.47 0.61 -1.28
N PRO A 149 -23.43 -0.24 -1.15
CA PRO A 149 -22.41 -0.43 -2.18
C PRO A 149 -22.97 -0.76 -3.57
N SER A 150 -24.10 -1.47 -3.65
CA SER A 150 -24.77 -1.82 -4.90
C SER A 150 -25.23 -0.59 -5.72
N LYS A 151 -25.36 0.58 -5.09
CA LYS A 151 -25.78 1.84 -5.71
C LYS A 151 -24.59 2.77 -6.05
N LEU A 152 -23.37 2.27 -5.98
CA LEU A 152 -22.12 3.01 -6.22
C LEU A 152 -21.45 2.51 -7.50
N SER A 153 -20.81 3.43 -8.25
CA SER A 153 -19.88 3.10 -9.32
C SER A 153 -18.60 2.45 -8.76
N GLY A 154 -17.75 1.87 -9.63
CA GLY A 154 -16.47 1.29 -9.23
C GLY A 154 -15.56 2.30 -8.52
N GLY A 155 -15.42 3.50 -9.09
CA GLY A 155 -14.63 4.59 -8.50
C GLY A 155 -15.21 5.09 -7.17
N GLU A 156 -16.53 5.20 -7.04
CA GLU A 156 -17.19 5.56 -5.77
C GLU A 156 -16.95 4.48 -4.70
N ARG A 157 -17.02 3.18 -5.05
CA ARG A 157 -16.68 2.08 -4.11
C ARG A 157 -15.23 2.16 -3.66
N GLN A 158 -14.31 2.44 -4.59
CA GLN A 158 -12.90 2.60 -4.25
C GLN A 158 -12.68 3.78 -3.29
N ARG A 159 -13.35 4.91 -3.52
CA ARG A 159 -13.32 6.06 -2.60
C ARG A 159 -13.87 5.69 -1.21
N VAL A 160 -14.93 4.89 -1.12
CA VAL A 160 -15.44 4.35 0.16
C VAL A 160 -14.40 3.45 0.84
N SER A 161 -13.72 2.57 0.09
CA SER A 161 -12.63 1.73 0.63
C SER A 161 -11.48 2.58 1.19
N ILE A 162 -11.09 3.65 0.50
CA ILE A 162 -10.08 4.60 0.97
C ILE A 162 -10.59 5.34 2.22
N ALA A 163 -11.82 5.86 2.21
CA ALA A 163 -12.41 6.54 3.38
C ALA A 163 -12.41 5.65 4.62
N ARG A 164 -12.77 4.36 4.46
CA ARG A 164 -12.70 3.36 5.54
C ARG A 164 -11.28 3.19 6.07
N ALA A 165 -10.27 3.17 5.20
CA ALA A 165 -8.89 3.01 5.61
C ALA A 165 -8.34 4.21 6.38
N ILE A 166 -8.78 5.44 6.04
CA ILE A 166 -8.24 6.68 6.61
C ILE A 166 -9.03 7.22 7.81
N VAL A 167 -10.25 6.73 8.08
CA VAL A 167 -11.13 7.23 9.15
C VAL A 167 -10.50 7.17 10.53
N ILE A 168 -9.59 6.21 10.77
CA ILE A 168 -8.84 6.05 12.02
C ILE A 168 -7.62 6.97 12.11
N ARG A 169 -7.36 7.79 11.08
CA ARG A 169 -6.12 8.57 10.89
C ARG A 169 -4.90 7.66 11.08
N PRO A 170 -4.62 6.80 10.10
CA PRO A 170 -3.55 5.80 10.23
C PRO A 170 -2.17 6.46 10.21
N ASP A 171 -1.24 5.90 10.97
CA ASP A 171 0.19 6.25 10.90
C ASP A 171 0.86 5.64 9.66
N PHE A 172 0.26 4.56 9.14
CA PHE A 172 0.77 3.79 8.01
C PHE A 172 -0.39 3.25 7.15
N LEU A 173 -0.32 3.47 5.84
CA LEU A 173 -1.33 3.05 4.89
C LEU A 173 -0.75 1.98 3.96
N VAL A 174 -1.40 0.83 3.90
CA VAL A 174 -1.10 -0.23 2.93
C VAL A 174 -2.15 -0.21 1.84
N MET A 175 -1.71 -0.19 0.59
CA MET A 175 -2.57 -0.24 -0.59
C MET A 175 -2.14 -1.38 -1.50
N ASP A 176 -3.04 -2.32 -1.75
CA ASP A 176 -2.80 -3.44 -2.65
C ASP A 176 -3.56 -3.19 -3.96
N GLU A 177 -2.84 -2.80 -5.00
CA GLU A 177 -3.36 -2.49 -6.34
C GLU A 177 -4.63 -1.61 -6.34
N PRO A 178 -4.60 -0.40 -5.71
CA PRO A 178 -5.81 0.36 -5.39
C PRO A 178 -6.61 0.86 -6.60
N THR A 179 -6.13 0.68 -7.82
CA THR A 179 -6.78 1.19 -9.03
C THR A 179 -6.86 0.17 -10.16
N SER A 180 -6.47 -1.09 -9.93
CA SER A 180 -6.39 -2.13 -10.97
C SER A 180 -7.72 -2.42 -11.69
N MET A 181 -8.87 -2.11 -11.05
CA MET A 181 -10.22 -2.35 -11.59
C MET A 181 -10.91 -1.10 -12.11
N LEU A 182 -10.17 0.01 -12.31
CA LEU A 182 -10.72 1.29 -12.69
C LEU A 182 -10.24 1.69 -14.09
N ASP A 183 -11.03 2.50 -14.79
CA ASP A 183 -10.63 3.14 -16.03
C ASP A 183 -9.58 4.24 -15.78
N GLU A 184 -8.83 4.64 -16.82
CA GLU A 184 -7.70 5.56 -16.70
C GLU A 184 -8.08 6.94 -16.13
N ALA A 185 -9.25 7.46 -16.49
CA ALA A 185 -9.69 8.76 -15.98
C ALA A 185 -9.95 8.72 -14.48
N VAL A 186 -10.62 7.67 -14.00
CA VAL A 186 -10.91 7.47 -12.58
C VAL A 186 -9.65 7.13 -11.79
N LYS A 187 -8.71 6.37 -12.38
CA LYS A 187 -7.40 6.11 -11.75
C LYS A 187 -6.71 7.40 -11.35
N LYS A 188 -6.60 8.35 -12.28
CA LYS A 188 -5.93 9.64 -12.03
C LYS A 188 -6.58 10.38 -10.87
N GLU A 189 -7.91 10.46 -10.84
CA GLU A 189 -8.63 11.11 -9.74
C GLU A 189 -8.39 10.43 -8.40
N ILE A 190 -8.37 9.10 -8.36
CA ILE A 190 -8.10 8.33 -7.13
C ILE A 190 -6.67 8.59 -6.64
N PHE A 191 -5.70 8.69 -7.56
CA PHE A 191 -4.31 9.02 -7.20
C PHE A 191 -4.16 10.39 -6.58
N ASP A 192 -4.78 11.40 -7.18
CA ASP A 192 -4.75 12.75 -6.64
C ASP A 192 -5.35 12.79 -5.22
N VAL A 193 -6.44 12.08 -4.99
CA VAL A 193 -7.04 11.92 -3.66
C VAL A 193 -6.06 11.26 -2.69
N ILE A 194 -5.45 10.13 -3.07
CA ILE A 194 -4.49 9.40 -2.20
C ILE A 194 -3.29 10.29 -1.87
N ARG A 195 -2.71 10.98 -2.87
CA ARG A 195 -1.57 11.88 -2.69
C ARG A 195 -1.87 12.96 -1.66
N VAL A 196 -2.98 13.66 -1.83
CA VAL A 196 -3.42 14.72 -0.90
C VAL A 196 -3.59 14.18 0.52
N ILE A 197 -4.18 12.99 0.67
CA ILE A 197 -4.37 12.36 1.99
C ILE A 197 -3.04 12.01 2.64
N VAL A 198 -2.14 11.34 1.91
CA VAL A 198 -0.83 10.91 2.43
C VAL A 198 0.02 12.10 2.86
N GLU A 199 0.02 13.17 2.06
CA GLU A 199 0.73 14.41 2.37
C GLU A 199 0.14 15.15 3.57
N LYS A 200 -1.18 15.34 3.59
CA LYS A 200 -1.87 16.06 4.66
C LYS A 200 -1.78 15.38 6.02
N GLU A 201 -1.96 14.06 6.05
CA GLU A 201 -1.93 13.27 7.28
C GLU A 201 -0.50 12.85 7.68
N GLN A 202 0.52 13.17 6.86
CA GLN A 202 1.92 12.73 7.03
C GLN A 202 2.03 11.21 7.29
N CYS A 203 1.19 10.46 6.59
CA CYS A 203 1.06 9.03 6.72
C CYS A 203 2.14 8.33 5.90
N SER A 204 2.81 7.32 6.47
CA SER A 204 3.70 6.46 5.69
C SER A 204 2.89 5.58 4.76
N LEU A 205 3.45 5.25 3.59
CA LEU A 205 2.75 4.49 2.54
C LEU A 205 3.53 3.23 2.16
N LEU A 206 2.83 2.11 2.04
CA LEU A 206 3.28 0.94 1.29
C LEU A 206 2.26 0.66 0.19
N MET A 207 2.66 0.88 -1.04
CA MET A 207 1.82 0.65 -2.21
C MET A 207 2.33 -0.54 -3.01
N ILE A 208 1.47 -1.52 -3.21
CA ILE A 208 1.71 -2.65 -4.12
C ILE A 208 1.02 -2.32 -5.43
N THR A 209 1.78 -2.36 -6.52
CA THR A 209 1.23 -2.13 -7.85
C THR A 209 2.06 -2.82 -8.92
N HIS A 210 1.42 -3.17 -10.02
CA HIS A 210 2.09 -3.53 -11.27
C HIS A 210 2.21 -2.32 -12.23
N ASP A 211 1.57 -1.21 -11.88
CA ASP A 211 1.66 0.07 -12.60
C ASP A 211 2.90 0.83 -12.14
N ILE A 212 3.93 0.78 -13.01
CA ILE A 212 5.24 1.37 -12.72
C ILE A 212 5.17 2.90 -12.71
N ALA A 213 4.39 3.49 -13.63
CA ALA A 213 4.24 4.94 -13.68
C ALA A 213 3.57 5.49 -12.42
N MET A 214 2.57 4.76 -11.91
CA MET A 214 1.94 5.05 -10.66
C MET A 214 2.93 5.03 -9.48
N SER A 215 3.78 3.98 -9.42
CA SER A 215 4.77 3.87 -8.36
C SER A 215 5.78 5.02 -8.41
N ALA A 216 6.16 5.48 -9.62
CA ALA A 216 7.05 6.61 -9.82
C ALA A 216 6.48 7.93 -9.29
N ASN A 217 5.15 8.12 -9.42
CA ASN A 217 4.49 9.35 -8.99
C ASN A 217 4.16 9.39 -7.50
N MET A 218 3.93 8.22 -6.89
CA MET A 218 3.41 8.11 -5.52
C MET A 218 4.47 7.75 -4.48
N CYS A 219 5.58 7.12 -4.91
CA CYS A 219 6.58 6.58 -4.00
C CYS A 219 7.92 7.29 -4.14
N ASP A 220 8.65 7.38 -3.04
CA ASP A 220 10.01 7.94 -3.00
C ASP A 220 11.04 6.80 -3.10
N LYS A 221 10.67 5.61 -2.63
CA LYS A 221 11.51 4.41 -2.61
C LYS A 221 10.78 3.22 -3.23
N LEU A 222 11.53 2.32 -3.87
CA LEU A 222 11.00 1.14 -4.53
C LEU A 222 11.67 -0.14 -4.03
N LEU A 223 10.86 -1.19 -3.92
CA LEU A 223 11.27 -2.57 -3.71
C LEU A 223 10.85 -3.36 -4.95
N VAL A 224 11.79 -3.90 -5.67
CA VAL A 224 11.52 -4.76 -6.83
C VAL A 224 11.48 -6.21 -6.38
N MET A 225 10.36 -6.87 -6.63
CA MET A 225 10.14 -8.24 -6.15
C MET A 225 10.04 -9.23 -7.32
N GLU A 226 10.84 -10.30 -7.26
CA GLU A 226 10.82 -11.42 -8.18
C GLU A 226 10.86 -12.74 -7.41
N ASN A 227 10.01 -13.70 -7.76
CA ASN A 227 10.01 -15.07 -7.19
C ASN A 227 10.08 -15.10 -5.64
N GLY A 228 9.35 -14.22 -4.98
CA GLY A 228 9.30 -14.14 -3.52
C GLY A 228 10.44 -13.34 -2.87
N CYS A 229 11.45 -12.91 -3.62
CA CYS A 229 12.61 -12.16 -3.13
C CYS A 229 12.52 -10.68 -3.49
N ILE A 230 13.10 -9.82 -2.65
CA ILE A 230 13.46 -8.46 -3.07
C ILE A 230 14.79 -8.57 -3.82
N VAL A 231 14.79 -8.26 -5.12
CA VAL A 231 15.95 -8.36 -5.99
C VAL A 231 16.66 -7.02 -6.17
N GLU A 232 15.95 -5.92 -5.98
CA GLU A 232 16.52 -4.57 -5.98
C GLU A 232 15.70 -3.66 -5.06
N ALA A 233 16.36 -2.72 -4.39
CA ALA A 233 15.74 -1.75 -3.51
C ALA A 233 16.54 -0.44 -3.53
N GLY A 234 15.86 0.70 -3.53
CA GLY A 234 16.52 2.00 -3.52
C GLY A 234 15.54 3.15 -3.71
N ASP A 235 16.10 4.36 -3.82
CA ASP A 235 15.34 5.53 -4.20
C ASP A 235 14.79 5.34 -5.61
N LYS A 236 13.63 5.92 -5.89
CA LYS A 236 12.94 5.72 -7.19
C LYS A 236 13.82 6.10 -8.38
N GLU A 237 14.55 7.22 -8.28
CA GLU A 237 15.46 7.68 -9.35
C GLU A 237 16.54 6.65 -9.64
N GLN A 238 17.10 6.01 -8.61
CA GLN A 238 18.11 4.96 -8.76
C GLN A 238 17.51 3.74 -9.46
N VAL A 239 16.33 3.27 -9.00
CA VAL A 239 15.67 2.08 -9.57
C VAL A 239 15.20 2.33 -11.00
N PHE A 240 14.78 3.57 -11.35
CA PHE A 240 14.33 3.88 -12.71
C PHE A 240 15.48 4.18 -13.69
N ASN A 241 16.55 4.83 -13.25
CA ASN A 241 17.59 5.33 -14.13
C ASN A 241 18.90 4.51 -14.09
N ASN A 242 19.12 3.72 -13.03
CA ASN A 242 20.38 2.98 -12.83
C ASN A 242 20.13 1.57 -12.27
N GLN A 243 19.26 0.81 -12.96
CA GLN A 243 18.91 -0.56 -12.57
C GLN A 243 20.14 -1.46 -12.54
N GLN A 244 20.34 -2.14 -11.40
CA GLN A 244 21.45 -3.09 -11.24
C GLN A 244 21.02 -4.52 -11.58
N HIS A 245 19.80 -4.91 -11.21
CA HIS A 245 19.32 -6.26 -11.43
C HIS A 245 18.74 -6.46 -12.84
N PRO A 246 19.10 -7.57 -13.56
CA PRO A 246 18.59 -7.83 -14.92
C PRO A 246 17.05 -7.88 -15.02
N PHE A 247 16.39 -8.38 -13.98
CA PHE A 247 14.94 -8.41 -13.92
C PHE A 247 14.34 -7.00 -13.85
N THR A 248 14.93 -6.11 -13.03
CA THR A 248 14.49 -4.71 -12.93
C THR A 248 14.60 -4.01 -14.28
N LYS A 249 15.73 -4.21 -14.99
CA LYS A 249 15.92 -3.66 -16.34
C LYS A 249 14.81 -4.09 -17.29
N LYS A 250 14.50 -5.39 -17.32
CA LYS A 250 13.42 -5.94 -18.16
C LYS A 250 12.03 -5.38 -17.76
N LEU A 251 11.77 -5.29 -16.45
CA LEU A 251 10.51 -4.81 -15.92
C LEU A 251 10.26 -3.34 -16.28
N ILE A 252 11.28 -2.49 -16.09
CA ILE A 252 11.20 -1.06 -16.43
C ILE A 252 11.10 -0.87 -17.95
N LEU A 253 11.92 -1.58 -18.73
CA LEU A 253 11.88 -1.51 -20.20
C LEU A 253 10.50 -1.88 -20.74
N ALA A 254 9.91 -2.96 -20.25
CA ALA A 254 8.57 -3.38 -20.68
C ALA A 254 7.47 -2.34 -20.38
N ALA A 255 7.67 -1.51 -19.34
CA ALA A 255 6.74 -0.45 -19.00
C ALA A 255 6.99 0.87 -19.75
N THR A 256 8.22 1.10 -20.22
CA THR A 256 8.61 2.33 -20.94
C THR A 256 8.46 2.21 -22.45
N ASP A 257 8.41 0.98 -22.99
CA ASP A 257 8.22 0.70 -24.42
C ASP A 257 6.80 1.03 -24.92
N ILE A 258 5.92 1.44 -24.03
CA ILE A 258 4.65 2.08 -24.38
C ILE A 258 4.96 3.55 -24.68
N GLU A 259 5.42 3.81 -25.91
CA GLU A 259 5.66 5.16 -26.44
C GLU A 259 4.49 6.11 -26.13
N GLY A 260 4.78 7.21 -25.48
CA GLY A 260 3.81 8.26 -25.13
C GLY A 260 3.18 8.14 -23.73
N TYR A 261 3.42 7.09 -22.93
CA TYR A 261 2.87 7.02 -21.58
C TYR A 261 3.57 8.02 -20.64
N TRP A 262 4.89 8.18 -20.75
CA TRP A 262 5.68 9.14 -19.96
C TRP A 262 5.35 10.59 -20.33
N GLU A 263 5.07 10.89 -21.60
CA GLU A 263 4.62 12.23 -22.02
C GLU A 263 3.24 12.57 -21.45
N LYS A 264 2.33 11.60 -21.35
CA LYS A 264 0.99 11.80 -20.78
C LYS A 264 0.96 12.12 -19.30
N ILE A 265 1.97 11.67 -18.53
CA ILE A 265 2.06 11.90 -17.08
C ILE A 265 3.01 13.06 -16.71
N GLY A 266 3.56 13.79 -17.72
CA GLY A 266 4.37 14.99 -17.50
C GLY A 266 5.78 14.74 -16.97
N ILE A 267 6.28 13.50 -17.06
CA ILE A 267 7.68 13.16 -16.77
C ILE A 267 8.45 13.25 -18.11
N THR A 268 8.98 14.42 -18.43
CA THR A 268 9.96 14.58 -19.51
C THR A 268 11.23 13.81 -19.17
N LYS A 269 11.78 13.05 -20.13
CA LYS A 269 13.16 12.52 -20.04
C LYS A 269 14.08 13.66 -19.65
N ALA A 270 14.75 13.55 -18.50
CA ALA A 270 15.89 14.42 -18.22
C ALA A 270 16.86 14.25 -19.41
N GLU A 271 17.12 15.34 -20.12
CA GLU A 271 18.10 15.37 -21.19
C GLU A 271 19.41 14.80 -20.67
N THR A 272 19.78 13.62 -21.12
CA THR A 272 21.14 13.11 -21.02
C THR A 272 22.01 14.07 -21.85
N LYS A 273 22.60 15.07 -21.18
CA LYS A 273 23.72 15.80 -21.75
C LYS A 273 24.90 14.85 -21.83
N GLU A 274 25.41 14.73 -23.06
CA GLU A 274 26.69 14.14 -23.42
C GLU A 274 27.87 14.68 -22.57
#